data_1237c257dc5321a1a1ed7370a66fe9d1
#
_entry.id   1237c257dc5321a1a1ed7370a66fe9d1
#
_cell.length_a   1.000
_cell.length_b   1.000
_cell.length_c   1.000
_cell.angle_alpha   90.00
_cell.angle_beta   90.00
_cell.angle_gamma   90.00
#
_symmetry.space_group_name_H-M   'P 1'
#
loop_
_entity.id
_entity.type
_entity.pdbx_description
1 polymer ?
#
loop_
_entity_poly.entity_id
_entity_poly.type
_entity_poly.pdbx_seq_one_letter_code
_entity_poly.pdbx_strand_id
1 'polypeptide(L)'
;LWDDSVVFEANGDFANGMGADTWLEPFQGVGSEQCAAPAAPHSDATGTWSFDAGTNDLTLSGVGCHLGLPKVINGSELTSPGDAPASITYKLTFSPDGNTMTVNIEVGGNAWRYVYQKSGTVAGPTTNDITFNVDMSDYAGTIGTGVYVNGTFNGWCGDCNPMIDAGGGIWKVTLPLDPGTIQYKFTVDGWTDQEVFAGGEVCTITDGGFT
;
A
#
# COMPACT_ATOMS: atom_id res chain seq x y z
N LEU A 1 -0.66 0.51 16.40
CA LEU A 1 -0.62 -0.39 15.23
C LEU A 1 0.67 -0.27 14.40
N TRP A 2 1.36 0.88 14.44
CA TRP A 2 2.60 1.08 13.65
C TRP A 2 3.85 0.54 14.33
N ASP A 3 3.77 0.22 15.61
CA ASP A 3 4.81 -0.36 16.45
C ASP A 3 4.52 -1.84 16.83
N ASP A 4 3.43 -2.40 16.31
CA ASP A 4 3.11 -3.81 16.47
C ASP A 4 4.09 -4.68 15.68
N SER A 5 4.45 -5.81 16.24
CA SER A 5 5.40 -6.75 15.65
C SER A 5 4.94 -8.19 15.74
N VAL A 6 5.39 -9.00 14.80
CA VAL A 6 5.24 -10.44 14.83
C VAL A 6 6.60 -11.10 14.61
N VAL A 7 6.90 -12.12 15.39
CA VAL A 7 8.17 -12.84 15.34
C VAL A 7 7.91 -14.32 15.05
N PHE A 8 8.56 -14.82 14.03
CA PHE A 8 8.56 -16.23 13.64
C PHE A 8 9.98 -16.78 13.85
N GLU A 9 10.17 -17.57 14.90
CA GLU A 9 11.46 -18.17 15.17
C GLU A 9 11.67 -19.45 14.36
N ALA A 10 12.90 -19.75 13.98
CA ALA A 10 13.22 -20.92 13.17
C ALA A 10 12.92 -22.26 13.89
N ASN A 11 12.81 -22.26 15.21
CA ASN A 11 12.46 -23.43 16.01
C ASN A 11 10.92 -23.68 16.07
N GLY A 12 10.11 -22.83 15.42
CA GLY A 12 8.66 -22.92 15.42
C GLY A 12 7.95 -22.08 16.49
N ASP A 13 8.68 -21.31 17.29
CA ASP A 13 8.08 -20.40 18.26
C ASP A 13 7.53 -19.16 17.55
N PHE A 14 6.41 -18.64 18.04
CA PHE A 14 5.75 -17.44 17.57
C PHE A 14 5.51 -16.47 18.72
N ALA A 15 5.64 -15.18 18.43
CA ALA A 15 5.20 -14.11 19.32
C ALA A 15 4.57 -12.97 18.53
N ASN A 16 3.50 -12.39 19.06
CA ASN A 16 3.03 -11.08 18.67
C ASN A 16 3.23 -10.10 19.84
N GLY A 17 3.83 -8.96 19.54
CA GLY A 17 4.05 -7.85 20.46
C GLY A 17 3.24 -6.65 20.00
N MET A 18 2.39 -6.16 20.89
CA MET A 18 1.65 -4.93 20.68
C MET A 18 2.47 -3.79 21.27
N GLY A 19 2.50 -2.66 20.58
CA GLY A 19 3.17 -1.48 21.08
C GLY A 19 2.52 -0.89 22.36
N ALA A 20 2.80 0.39 22.60
CA ALA A 20 2.24 1.07 23.77
C ALA A 20 0.73 1.23 23.70
N ASP A 21 0.21 1.41 22.47
CA ASP A 21 -1.21 1.64 22.19
C ASP A 21 -1.67 0.79 21.02
N THR A 22 -2.88 0.24 21.12
CA THR A 22 -3.53 -0.46 20.02
C THR A 22 -4.99 -0.05 19.90
N TRP A 23 -5.62 -0.41 18.78
CA TRP A 23 -7.04 -0.17 18.57
C TRP A 23 -7.85 -1.14 19.40
N LEU A 24 -8.72 -0.61 20.25
CA LEU A 24 -9.66 -1.37 21.07
C LEU A 24 -11.10 -1.09 20.63
N GLU A 25 -11.94 -2.12 20.78
CA GLU A 25 -13.35 -2.09 20.48
C GLU A 25 -14.22 -2.49 21.67
N PRO A 26 -15.52 -2.16 21.67
CA PRO A 26 -16.41 -2.42 22.84
C PRO A 26 -16.43 -3.87 23.31
N PHE A 27 -16.23 -4.86 22.44
CA PHE A 27 -16.17 -6.28 22.85
C PHE A 27 -15.00 -6.59 23.81
N GLN A 28 -13.98 -5.71 23.86
CA GLN A 28 -12.84 -5.78 24.76
C GLN A 28 -13.05 -5.03 26.08
N GLY A 29 -14.26 -4.51 26.32
CA GLY A 29 -14.63 -3.87 27.58
C GLY A 29 -14.46 -2.36 27.63
N VAL A 30 -14.13 -1.71 26.50
CA VAL A 30 -14.10 -0.25 26.37
C VAL A 30 -15.47 0.29 25.99
N GLY A 31 -15.76 1.54 26.35
CA GLY A 31 -17.08 2.15 26.11
C GLY A 31 -17.35 2.51 24.65
N SER A 32 -16.29 2.75 23.87
CA SER A 32 -16.32 3.04 22.44
C SER A 32 -14.97 2.67 21.83
N GLU A 33 -14.92 2.57 20.50
CA GLU A 33 -13.68 2.36 19.76
C GLU A 33 -12.66 3.45 20.09
N GLN A 34 -11.44 3.06 20.40
CA GLN A 34 -10.37 3.98 20.82
C GLN A 34 -8.98 3.35 20.72
N CYS A 35 -7.95 4.18 20.65
CA CYS A 35 -6.58 3.75 20.91
C CYS A 35 -6.31 3.79 22.41
N ALA A 36 -5.80 2.69 22.95
CA ALA A 36 -5.41 2.59 24.36
C ALA A 36 -4.40 1.45 24.55
N ALA A 37 -3.92 1.29 25.80
CA ALA A 37 -3.02 0.19 26.15
C ALA A 37 -3.63 -1.16 25.76
N PRO A 38 -2.82 -2.10 25.22
CA PRO A 38 -3.30 -3.38 24.72
C PRO A 38 -4.16 -4.14 25.74
N ALA A 39 -5.28 -4.70 25.26
CA ALA A 39 -6.19 -5.52 26.06
C ALA A 39 -6.61 -6.77 25.28
N ALA A 40 -6.74 -7.91 25.97
CA ALA A 40 -7.07 -9.18 25.32
C ALA A 40 -8.33 -9.10 24.44
N PRO A 41 -8.32 -9.80 23.29
CA PRO A 41 -7.25 -10.63 22.75
C PRO A 41 -6.17 -9.85 21.98
N HIS A 42 -6.25 -8.52 21.87
CA HIS A 42 -5.30 -7.63 21.24
C HIS A 42 -4.22 -7.21 22.23
N SER A 43 -3.38 -8.15 22.60
CA SER A 43 -2.30 -8.01 23.58
C SER A 43 -1.14 -8.91 23.16
N ASP A 44 -0.01 -8.75 23.83
CA ASP A 44 1.13 -9.64 23.64
C ASP A 44 0.73 -11.10 23.89
N ALA A 45 1.19 -11.97 23.00
CA ALA A 45 0.98 -13.41 23.13
C ALA A 45 2.15 -14.19 22.55
N THR A 46 2.34 -15.41 23.07
CA THR A 46 3.33 -16.36 22.58
C THR A 46 2.70 -17.70 22.30
N GLY A 47 3.23 -18.39 21.30
CA GLY A 47 2.74 -19.69 20.87
C GLY A 47 3.68 -20.34 19.89
N THR A 48 3.14 -21.12 18.96
CA THR A 48 3.91 -21.78 17.91
C THR A 48 3.32 -21.48 16.54
N TRP A 49 4.14 -21.64 15.50
CA TRP A 49 3.72 -21.53 14.13
C TRP A 49 4.14 -22.74 13.30
N SER A 50 3.37 -23.01 12.26
CA SER A 50 3.73 -23.94 11.19
C SER A 50 3.27 -23.39 9.85
N PHE A 51 4.02 -23.70 8.80
CA PHE A 51 3.73 -23.22 7.44
C PHE A 51 3.76 -24.37 6.44
N ASP A 52 2.69 -24.52 5.69
CA ASP A 52 2.61 -25.43 4.56
C ASP A 52 2.89 -24.68 3.25
N ALA A 53 4.07 -24.89 2.68
CA ALA A 53 4.48 -24.23 1.43
C ALA A 53 3.70 -24.73 0.20
N GLY A 54 3.05 -25.89 0.27
CA GLY A 54 2.22 -26.41 -0.82
C GLY A 54 0.88 -25.71 -0.96
N THR A 55 0.34 -25.21 0.15
CA THR A 55 -0.94 -24.52 0.20
C THR A 55 -0.83 -23.03 0.57
N ASN A 56 0.36 -22.59 1.02
CA ASN A 56 0.62 -21.27 1.61
C ASN A 56 -0.23 -21.02 2.88
N ASP A 57 -0.48 -22.05 3.65
CA ASP A 57 -1.20 -21.96 4.90
C ASP A 57 -0.24 -21.77 6.08
N LEU A 58 -0.45 -20.70 6.84
CA LEU A 58 0.23 -20.43 8.10
C LEU A 58 -0.74 -20.74 9.24
N THR A 59 -0.36 -21.65 10.12
CA THR A 59 -1.14 -21.94 11.35
C THR A 59 -0.39 -21.38 12.55
N LEU A 60 -1.08 -20.55 13.33
CA LEU A 60 -0.65 -20.10 14.65
C LEU A 60 -1.39 -20.90 15.72
N SER A 61 -0.69 -21.35 16.75
CA SER A 61 -1.24 -22.09 17.89
C SER A 61 -0.84 -21.40 19.20
N GLY A 62 -1.82 -21.04 20.00
CA GLY A 62 -1.70 -20.28 21.22
C GLY A 62 -2.84 -19.28 21.33
N VAL A 63 -3.53 -19.22 22.46
CA VAL A 63 -4.61 -18.25 22.69
C VAL A 63 -4.04 -16.83 22.64
N GLY A 64 -4.62 -15.97 21.81
CA GLY A 64 -4.14 -14.61 21.62
C GLY A 64 -3.06 -14.45 20.53
N CYS A 65 -2.51 -15.55 19.98
CA CYS A 65 -1.66 -15.49 18.80
C CYS A 65 -2.47 -15.14 17.56
N HIS A 66 -2.12 -14.05 16.89
CA HIS A 66 -2.88 -13.55 15.74
C HIS A 66 -2.01 -12.78 14.75
N LEU A 67 -2.56 -12.58 13.55
CA LEU A 67 -2.10 -11.60 12.57
C LEU A 67 -3.21 -10.57 12.32
N GLY A 68 -2.85 -9.31 12.22
CA GLY A 68 -3.81 -8.22 12.05
C GLY A 68 -4.64 -7.96 13.31
N LEU A 69 -5.95 -7.81 13.16
CA LEU A 69 -6.85 -7.62 14.27
C LEU A 69 -7.28 -8.97 14.85
N PRO A 70 -7.07 -9.23 16.14
CA PRO A 70 -7.43 -10.51 16.77
C PRO A 70 -8.93 -10.77 16.83
N LYS A 71 -9.76 -9.74 16.67
CA LYS A 71 -11.20 -9.85 16.50
C LYS A 71 -11.59 -10.70 15.28
N VAL A 72 -10.78 -10.66 14.23
CA VAL A 72 -11.11 -11.26 12.93
C VAL A 72 -10.60 -12.69 12.90
N ILE A 73 -11.51 -13.63 12.84
CA ILE A 73 -11.25 -15.06 12.68
C ILE A 73 -11.91 -15.59 11.41
N ASN A 74 -11.37 -16.66 10.84
CA ASN A 74 -11.86 -17.21 9.56
C ASN A 74 -13.38 -17.45 9.58
N GLY A 75 -14.11 -16.67 8.78
CA GLY A 75 -15.56 -16.75 8.60
C GLY A 75 -16.41 -15.92 9.57
N SER A 76 -15.82 -15.33 10.62
CA SER A 76 -16.56 -14.53 11.60
C SER A 76 -15.69 -13.52 12.33
N GLU A 77 -16.32 -12.73 13.20
CA GLU A 77 -15.63 -11.87 14.17
C GLU A 77 -15.94 -12.31 15.60
N LEU A 78 -14.99 -12.11 16.50
CA LEU A 78 -15.17 -12.35 17.92
C LEU A 78 -16.16 -11.35 18.53
N THR A 79 -17.00 -11.84 19.42
CA THR A 79 -17.94 -11.02 20.21
C THR A 79 -17.54 -10.91 21.67
N SER A 80 -16.57 -11.71 22.11
CA SER A 80 -16.00 -11.69 23.45
C SER A 80 -14.51 -12.03 23.40
N PRO A 81 -13.66 -11.41 24.23
CA PRO A 81 -12.25 -11.77 24.33
C PRO A 81 -12.00 -13.24 24.68
N GLY A 82 -12.92 -13.86 25.44
CA GLY A 82 -12.83 -15.26 25.85
C GLY A 82 -13.05 -16.25 24.72
N ASP A 83 -13.55 -15.81 23.56
CA ASP A 83 -13.78 -16.65 22.39
C ASP A 83 -12.55 -16.72 21.46
N ALA A 84 -11.42 -16.12 21.86
CA ALA A 84 -10.19 -16.18 21.07
C ALA A 84 -9.79 -17.65 20.82
N PRO A 85 -9.54 -18.04 19.55
CA PRO A 85 -9.27 -19.41 19.21
C PRO A 85 -7.90 -19.87 19.75
N ALA A 86 -7.80 -21.15 20.10
CA ALA A 86 -6.53 -21.75 20.49
C ALA A 86 -5.59 -21.97 19.28
N SER A 87 -6.12 -21.92 18.07
CA SER A 87 -5.35 -22.02 16.83
C SER A 87 -6.11 -21.35 15.68
N ILE A 88 -5.39 -20.69 14.79
CA ILE A 88 -5.95 -20.05 13.59
C ILE A 88 -5.04 -20.29 12.40
N THR A 89 -5.63 -20.55 11.23
CA THR A 89 -4.90 -20.74 9.97
C THR A 89 -5.18 -19.60 9.01
N TYR A 90 -4.13 -19.01 8.48
CA TYR A 90 -4.18 -17.91 7.52
C TYR A 90 -3.67 -18.35 6.16
N LYS A 91 -4.33 -17.92 5.10
CA LYS A 91 -3.85 -18.05 3.71
C LYS A 91 -2.94 -16.86 3.39
N LEU A 92 -1.66 -17.16 3.07
CA LEU A 92 -0.66 -16.15 2.78
C LEU A 92 -0.41 -15.98 1.29
N THR A 93 0.02 -14.78 0.91
CA THR A 93 0.72 -14.52 -0.35
C THR A 93 1.99 -13.74 -0.08
N PHE A 94 3.03 -14.00 -0.86
CA PHE A 94 4.32 -13.32 -0.73
C PHE A 94 4.64 -12.53 -1.98
N SER A 95 5.36 -11.42 -1.80
CA SER A 95 6.00 -10.73 -2.92
C SER A 95 7.09 -11.62 -3.55
N PRO A 96 7.44 -11.41 -4.84
CA PRO A 96 8.47 -12.22 -5.51
C PRO A 96 9.83 -12.20 -4.83
N ASP A 97 10.16 -11.12 -4.12
CA ASP A 97 11.41 -10.96 -3.36
C ASP A 97 11.33 -11.56 -1.93
N GLY A 98 10.15 -12.05 -1.52
CA GLY A 98 9.92 -12.63 -0.20
C GLY A 98 9.94 -11.62 0.96
N ASN A 99 9.97 -10.32 0.68
CA ASN A 99 10.07 -9.28 1.70
C ASN A 99 8.72 -8.79 2.23
N THR A 100 7.65 -9.07 1.49
CA THR A 100 6.29 -8.69 1.88
C THR A 100 5.41 -9.93 1.99
N MET A 101 4.68 -10.02 3.10
CA MET A 101 3.68 -11.05 3.35
C MET A 101 2.29 -10.39 3.43
N THR A 102 1.35 -10.89 2.63
CA THR A 102 -0.04 -10.44 2.67
C THR A 102 -0.92 -11.54 3.26
N VAL A 103 -1.76 -11.16 4.20
CA VAL A 103 -2.76 -12.00 4.86
C VAL A 103 -4.14 -11.48 4.51
N ASN A 104 -5.01 -12.34 3.99
CA ASN A 104 -6.42 -12.03 3.81
C ASN A 104 -7.24 -12.92 4.75
N ILE A 105 -8.10 -12.32 5.56
CA ILE A 105 -8.96 -13.02 6.52
C ILE A 105 -10.40 -12.76 6.10
N GLU A 106 -11.12 -13.81 5.71
CA GLU A 106 -12.50 -13.70 5.25
C GLU A 106 -13.47 -13.62 6.43
N VAL A 107 -14.40 -12.67 6.36
CA VAL A 107 -15.44 -12.45 7.37
C VAL A 107 -16.75 -12.12 6.67
N GLY A 108 -17.73 -13.00 6.76
CA GLY A 108 -19.09 -12.73 6.35
C GLY A 108 -19.29 -12.21 4.91
N GLY A 109 -18.46 -12.63 3.96
CA GLY A 109 -18.47 -12.16 2.58
C GLY A 109 -17.61 -10.94 2.30
N ASN A 110 -16.93 -10.42 3.31
CA ASN A 110 -15.88 -9.40 3.24
C ASN A 110 -14.54 -10.02 3.62
N ALA A 111 -13.46 -9.28 3.43
CA ALA A 111 -12.13 -9.68 3.87
C ALA A 111 -11.37 -8.51 4.48
N TRP A 112 -10.65 -8.80 5.54
CA TRP A 112 -9.62 -7.93 6.08
C TRP A 112 -8.29 -8.30 5.46
N ARG A 113 -7.54 -7.29 4.99
CA ARG A 113 -6.24 -7.47 4.37
C ARG A 113 -5.16 -6.76 5.18
N TYR A 114 -4.14 -7.53 5.56
CA TYR A 114 -2.96 -7.02 6.26
C TYR A 114 -1.72 -7.29 5.42
N VAL A 115 -0.82 -6.32 5.42
CA VAL A 115 0.45 -6.41 4.69
C VAL A 115 1.57 -6.21 5.70
N TYR A 116 2.40 -7.23 5.84
CA TYR A 116 3.57 -7.24 6.71
C TYR A 116 4.83 -7.12 5.88
N GLN A 117 5.79 -6.37 6.40
CA GLN A 117 7.10 -6.26 5.81
C GLN A 117 8.14 -6.91 6.72
N LYS A 118 9.07 -7.65 6.13
CA LYS A 118 10.16 -8.28 6.86
C LYS A 118 11.05 -7.20 7.48
N SER A 119 11.29 -7.30 8.80
CA SER A 119 12.15 -6.35 9.52
C SER A 119 13.59 -6.38 8.94
N GLY A 120 14.20 -5.20 8.83
CA GLY A 120 15.54 -5.04 8.26
C GLY A 120 15.58 -5.06 6.73
N THR A 121 14.45 -5.28 6.06
CA THR A 121 14.37 -5.04 4.63
C THR A 121 14.00 -3.56 4.40
N VAL A 122 14.77 -2.87 3.56
CA VAL A 122 14.24 -1.63 2.99
C VAL A 122 13.00 -2.02 2.19
N ALA A 123 11.91 -1.30 2.35
CA ALA A 123 10.82 -1.40 1.39
C ALA A 123 11.46 -1.36 0.01
N GLY A 124 11.30 -2.42 -0.78
CA GLY A 124 11.67 -2.35 -2.19
C GLY A 124 10.98 -1.10 -2.76
N PRO A 125 11.48 -0.49 -3.81
CA PRO A 125 10.89 0.71 -4.34
C PRO A 125 9.39 0.46 -4.52
N THR A 126 8.57 1.19 -3.75
CA THR A 126 7.11 1.16 -3.87
C THR A 126 6.66 1.77 -5.20
N THR A 127 7.62 2.29 -5.96
CA THR A 127 7.42 2.95 -7.24
C THR A 127 7.13 1.96 -8.34
N ASN A 128 6.20 2.33 -9.20
CA ASN A 128 5.95 1.66 -10.47
C ASN A 128 6.59 2.49 -11.60
N ASP A 129 7.19 1.82 -12.56
CA ASP A 129 7.71 2.47 -13.76
C ASP A 129 6.53 2.89 -14.66
N ILE A 130 6.25 4.18 -14.68
CA ILE A 130 5.19 4.78 -15.50
C ILE A 130 5.83 5.46 -16.71
N THR A 131 5.41 5.03 -17.89
CA THR A 131 5.87 5.65 -19.16
C THR A 131 4.85 6.66 -19.65
N PHE A 132 5.27 7.92 -19.73
CA PHE A 132 4.52 8.99 -20.36
C PHE A 132 4.93 9.07 -21.83
N ASN A 133 3.93 9.21 -22.72
CA ASN A 133 4.13 9.43 -24.13
C ASN A 133 3.25 10.57 -24.58
N VAL A 134 3.78 11.47 -25.41
CA VAL A 134 3.01 12.53 -26.05
C VAL A 134 3.35 12.59 -27.54
N ASP A 135 2.33 12.73 -28.36
CA ASP A 135 2.47 12.98 -29.79
C ASP A 135 2.49 14.49 -30.05
N MET A 136 3.64 14.98 -30.47
CA MET A 136 3.87 16.40 -30.82
C MET A 136 3.84 16.66 -32.32
N SER A 137 3.37 15.69 -33.14
CA SER A 137 3.36 15.83 -34.61
C SER A 137 2.50 16.99 -35.09
N ASP A 138 1.43 17.32 -34.38
CA ASP A 138 0.53 18.43 -34.68
C ASP A 138 0.86 19.72 -33.90
N TYR A 139 1.94 19.72 -33.10
CA TYR A 139 2.36 20.91 -32.39
C TYR A 139 2.93 21.96 -33.34
N ALA A 140 2.27 23.09 -33.41
CA ALA A 140 2.64 24.17 -34.35
C ALA A 140 3.76 25.09 -33.84
N GLY A 141 4.13 24.98 -32.55
CA GLY A 141 5.18 25.78 -31.95
C GLY A 141 6.60 25.29 -32.26
N THR A 142 7.58 25.93 -31.65
CA THR A 142 8.99 25.51 -31.77
C THR A 142 9.42 24.90 -30.41
N ILE A 143 10.05 23.74 -30.47
CA ILE A 143 10.66 23.09 -29.33
C ILE A 143 12.13 23.53 -29.27
N GLY A 144 12.49 24.30 -28.26
CA GLY A 144 13.86 24.83 -28.08
C GLY A 144 14.72 23.93 -27.19
N THR A 145 14.37 23.81 -25.90
CA THR A 145 15.12 23.01 -24.93
C THR A 145 14.54 21.60 -24.76
N GLY A 146 13.25 21.40 -25.03
CA GLY A 146 12.64 20.08 -24.98
C GLY A 146 11.16 20.06 -24.57
N VAL A 147 10.64 18.84 -24.53
CA VAL A 147 9.31 18.52 -24.01
C VAL A 147 9.48 17.89 -22.63
N TYR A 148 8.58 18.22 -21.72
CA TYR A 148 8.64 17.81 -20.33
C TYR A 148 7.29 17.27 -19.87
N VAL A 149 7.30 16.39 -18.86
CA VAL A 149 6.09 16.03 -18.13
C VAL A 149 6.16 16.64 -16.73
N ASN A 150 5.13 17.40 -16.38
CA ASN A 150 4.99 18.06 -15.09
C ASN A 150 3.74 17.59 -14.38
N GLY A 151 3.80 17.47 -13.06
CA GLY A 151 2.66 16.97 -12.29
C GLY A 151 2.86 17.05 -10.79
N THR A 152 1.90 16.49 -10.07
CA THR A 152 1.94 16.41 -8.60
C THR A 152 3.17 15.64 -8.10
N PHE A 153 3.69 14.70 -8.88
CA PHE A 153 4.85 13.87 -8.53
C PHE A 153 6.19 14.62 -8.56
N ASN A 154 6.28 15.77 -9.23
CA ASN A 154 7.49 16.59 -9.29
C ASN A 154 7.27 18.03 -8.82
N GLY A 155 6.11 18.30 -8.16
CA GLY A 155 5.78 19.63 -7.66
C GLY A 155 5.64 20.68 -8.77
N TRP A 156 5.29 20.25 -9.99
CA TRP A 156 5.13 21.15 -11.15
C TRP A 156 6.39 21.96 -11.51
N CYS A 157 7.56 21.34 -11.40
CA CYS A 157 8.84 22.05 -11.40
C CYS A 157 9.26 22.65 -12.77
N GLY A 158 8.61 22.27 -13.88
CA GLY A 158 8.85 22.80 -15.21
C GLY A 158 9.85 21.99 -16.05
N ASP A 159 11.07 21.83 -15.59
CA ASP A 159 12.17 21.21 -16.34
C ASP A 159 12.80 19.98 -15.68
N CYS A 160 12.22 19.48 -14.58
CA CYS A 160 12.78 18.35 -13.82
C CYS A 160 12.68 17.00 -14.57
N ASN A 161 11.69 16.81 -15.43
CA ASN A 161 11.46 15.54 -16.12
C ASN A 161 11.44 15.73 -17.63
N PRO A 162 12.62 15.88 -18.26
CA PRO A 162 12.72 15.98 -19.71
C PRO A 162 12.33 14.66 -20.37
N MET A 163 11.62 14.76 -21.47
CA MET A 163 11.26 13.65 -22.33
C MET A 163 12.29 13.47 -23.44
N ILE A 164 12.38 12.27 -23.97
CA ILE A 164 13.28 11.91 -25.07
C ILE A 164 12.48 11.82 -26.37
N ASP A 165 12.96 12.46 -27.42
CA ASP A 165 12.41 12.30 -28.76
C ASP A 165 12.63 10.84 -29.22
N ALA A 166 11.53 10.12 -29.39
CA ALA A 166 11.52 8.74 -29.86
C ALA A 166 11.39 8.63 -31.38
N GLY A 167 11.31 9.77 -32.07
CA GLY A 167 11.10 9.86 -33.50
C GLY A 167 9.62 9.92 -33.91
N GLY A 168 9.33 10.43 -35.10
CA GLY A 168 7.97 10.52 -35.64
C GLY A 168 7.06 11.48 -34.88
N GLY A 169 7.62 12.45 -34.14
CA GLY A 169 6.85 13.38 -33.30
C GLY A 169 6.54 12.87 -31.92
N ILE A 170 6.91 11.64 -31.57
CA ILE A 170 6.62 11.04 -30.26
C ILE A 170 7.74 11.36 -29.29
N TRP A 171 7.37 11.92 -28.15
CA TRP A 171 8.26 12.12 -27.00
C TRP A 171 7.85 11.21 -25.84
N LYS A 172 8.83 10.68 -25.10
CA LYS A 172 8.57 9.75 -24.01
C LYS A 172 9.55 9.90 -22.85
N VAL A 173 9.08 9.55 -21.65
CA VAL A 173 9.90 9.37 -20.45
C VAL A 173 9.28 8.29 -19.55
N THR A 174 10.12 7.49 -18.91
CA THR A 174 9.68 6.54 -17.89
C THR A 174 10.16 7.02 -16.52
N LEU A 175 9.25 7.17 -15.58
CA LEU A 175 9.53 7.64 -14.23
C LEU A 175 9.07 6.61 -13.21
N PRO A 176 9.87 6.33 -12.17
CA PRO A 176 9.45 5.54 -11.02
C PRO A 176 8.53 6.40 -10.14
N LEU A 177 7.24 6.09 -10.10
CA LEU A 177 6.24 6.83 -9.33
C LEU A 177 5.60 5.97 -8.26
N ASP A 178 5.34 6.57 -7.10
CA ASP A 178 4.59 5.93 -6.02
C ASP A 178 3.15 5.60 -6.45
N PRO A 179 2.56 4.49 -5.96
CA PRO A 179 1.16 4.20 -6.18
C PRO A 179 0.28 5.32 -5.65
N GLY A 180 -0.68 5.78 -6.47
CA GLY A 180 -1.59 6.85 -6.09
C GLY A 180 -2.25 7.52 -7.29
N THR A 181 -2.99 8.58 -7.01
CA THR A 181 -3.58 9.45 -8.03
C THR A 181 -2.60 10.57 -8.33
N ILE A 182 -2.29 10.76 -9.61
CA ILE A 182 -1.44 11.84 -10.09
C ILE A 182 -2.23 12.76 -11.01
N GLN A 183 -1.90 14.04 -11.01
CA GLN A 183 -2.28 15.00 -12.03
C GLN A 183 -1.03 15.38 -12.80
N TYR A 184 -1.13 15.51 -14.11
CA TYR A 184 0.03 15.88 -14.93
C TYR A 184 -0.39 16.63 -16.20
N LYS A 185 0.57 17.34 -16.78
CA LYS A 185 0.50 18.00 -18.10
C LYS A 185 1.83 17.83 -18.81
N PHE A 186 1.75 17.89 -20.14
CA PHE A 186 2.94 18.07 -20.98
C PHE A 186 3.23 19.55 -21.19
N THR A 187 4.50 19.92 -21.17
CA THR A 187 4.96 21.29 -21.33
C THR A 187 6.12 21.35 -22.33
N VAL A 188 6.34 22.50 -22.91
CA VAL A 188 7.45 22.77 -23.82
C VAL A 188 8.33 23.85 -23.21
N ASP A 189 9.66 23.63 -23.25
CA ASP A 189 10.67 24.57 -22.77
C ASP A 189 10.40 25.07 -21.34
N GLY A 190 10.20 24.10 -20.42
CA GLY A 190 9.71 24.34 -19.07
C GLY A 190 8.22 24.69 -19.10
N TRP A 191 7.85 25.91 -18.78
CA TRP A 191 6.48 26.43 -18.81
C TRP A 191 6.27 27.48 -19.94
N THR A 192 7.12 27.50 -20.99
CA THR A 192 6.95 28.43 -22.10
C THR A 192 5.66 28.16 -22.86
N ASP A 193 5.32 26.89 -23.03
CA ASP A 193 4.03 26.45 -23.53
C ASP A 193 3.57 25.19 -22.81
N GLN A 194 2.28 24.90 -22.84
CA GLN A 194 1.70 23.78 -22.12
C GLN A 194 0.45 23.24 -22.81
N GLU A 195 0.12 22.00 -22.49
CA GLU A 195 -1.15 21.37 -22.84
C GLU A 195 -2.32 22.18 -22.28
N VAL A 196 -3.32 22.47 -23.12
CA VAL A 196 -4.50 23.25 -22.74
C VAL A 196 -5.76 22.44 -23.07
N PHE A 197 -6.60 22.27 -22.06
CA PHE A 197 -7.91 21.61 -22.19
C PHE A 197 -9.03 22.63 -22.12
N ALA A 198 -10.10 22.42 -22.88
CA ALA A 198 -11.27 23.31 -22.87
C ALA A 198 -12.11 23.13 -21.58
N GLY A 199 -11.90 22.03 -20.85
CA GLY A 199 -12.65 21.66 -19.66
C GLY A 199 -13.82 20.74 -20.00
N GLY A 200 -14.04 19.75 -19.11
CA GLY A 200 -15.10 18.76 -19.28
C GLY A 200 -14.74 17.54 -20.12
N GLU A 201 -13.51 17.45 -20.60
CA GLU A 201 -12.99 16.25 -21.23
C GLU A 201 -12.85 15.13 -20.19
N VAL A 202 -12.99 13.89 -20.66
CA VAL A 202 -12.80 12.71 -19.81
C VAL A 202 -11.36 12.69 -19.29
N CYS A 203 -11.21 12.45 -17.98
CA CYS A 203 -9.92 12.44 -17.29
C CYS A 203 -9.24 13.80 -17.09
N THR A 204 -9.94 14.92 -17.31
CA THR A 204 -9.45 16.25 -16.92
C THR A 204 -10.07 16.70 -15.61
N ILE A 205 -9.30 17.47 -14.83
CA ILE A 205 -9.74 18.09 -13.59
C ILE A 205 -9.48 19.59 -13.69
N THR A 206 -10.49 20.41 -13.43
CA THR A 206 -10.31 21.86 -13.27
C THR A 206 -10.10 22.16 -11.80
N ASP A 207 -8.90 22.61 -11.42
CA ASP A 207 -8.56 23.01 -10.06
C ASP A 207 -7.90 24.38 -10.08
N GLY A 208 -8.39 25.31 -9.23
CA GLY A 208 -7.83 26.64 -9.10
C GLY A 208 -7.84 27.49 -10.39
N GLY A 209 -8.67 27.17 -11.37
CA GLY A 209 -8.74 27.86 -12.67
C GLY A 209 -7.80 27.30 -13.74
N PHE A 210 -7.18 26.17 -13.46
CA PHE A 210 -6.39 25.39 -14.42
C PHE A 210 -7.16 24.10 -14.78
N THR A 211 -7.18 23.77 -16.07
CA THR A 211 -7.71 22.51 -16.58
C THR A 211 -6.60 21.73 -17.23
#